data_1fe6baef4eb00c24626fc158c7c905fb
#
_entry.id   1fe6baef4eb00c24626fc158c7c905fb
#
_cell.length_a   1.000
_cell.length_b   1.000
_cell.length_c   1.000
_cell.angle_alpha   90.00
_cell.angle_beta   90.00
_cell.angle_gamma   90.00
#
_symmetry.space_group_name_H-M   'P 1'
#
loop_
_entity.id
_entity.type
_entity.pdbx_description
1 polymer ?
#
loop_
_entity_poly.entity_id
_entity_poly.type
_entity_poly.pdbx_seq_one_letter_code
_entity_poly.pdbx_strand_id
1 'polypeptide(L)'
;MNRLGLLTAGAVGAGAAFVAGYRPWQQRWGATDAEVAATLPGDELLHRPEFHPTRAISIAAPPEDVWPWIVQIGYGRAGFYAYDLLDNLGKPSADRVIPELQELKIGDWIPMSPTVNDMTAFRVVALEPVQWMLWSKPDSTWCWRLEATEDGGTRLVSRIRMKYAWRSPMIPVSLFLMEVGDFFMNRRELQGIKRRAEALAADRASAATAQVPGPTADAPASAAAA
;
A
#
# COMPACT_ATOMS: atom_id res chain seq x y z
N MET A 1 -28.78 -13.05 37.48
CA MET A 1 -27.52 -13.23 36.73
C MET A 1 -26.40 -12.64 37.57
N ASN A 2 -25.36 -13.40 37.93
CA ASN A 2 -24.27 -12.87 38.75
C ASN A 2 -23.28 -12.05 37.85
N ARG A 3 -22.48 -11.20 38.48
CA ARG A 3 -21.52 -10.31 37.75
C ARG A 3 -20.59 -11.09 36.83
N LEU A 4 -20.20 -12.31 37.22
CA LEU A 4 -19.35 -13.18 36.41
C LEU A 4 -20.04 -13.63 35.11
N GLY A 5 -21.33 -14.03 35.20
CA GLY A 5 -22.12 -14.42 34.03
C GLY A 5 -22.34 -13.27 33.04
N LEU A 6 -22.48 -12.02 33.52
CA LEU A 6 -22.58 -10.83 32.68
C LEU A 6 -21.25 -10.54 31.98
N LEU A 7 -20.10 -10.64 32.68
CA LEU A 7 -18.76 -10.43 32.10
C LEU A 7 -18.46 -11.50 31.06
N THR A 8 -18.79 -12.77 31.32
CA THR A 8 -18.57 -13.87 30.37
C THR A 8 -19.42 -13.68 29.10
N ALA A 9 -20.72 -13.35 29.27
CA ALA A 9 -21.60 -13.08 28.12
C ALA A 9 -21.14 -11.88 27.31
N GLY A 10 -20.66 -10.81 27.96
CA GLY A 10 -20.07 -9.63 27.31
C GLY A 10 -18.80 -9.98 26.51
N ALA A 11 -17.88 -10.76 27.07
CA ALA A 11 -16.66 -11.18 26.40
C ALA A 11 -16.95 -12.07 25.18
N VAL A 12 -17.88 -13.02 25.31
CA VAL A 12 -18.32 -13.87 24.18
C VAL A 12 -18.97 -13.02 23.07
N GLY A 13 -19.84 -12.08 23.44
CA GLY A 13 -20.47 -11.16 22.49
C GLY A 13 -19.45 -10.28 21.74
N ALA A 14 -18.47 -9.73 22.47
CA ALA A 14 -17.40 -8.94 21.87
C ALA A 14 -16.52 -9.78 20.93
N GLY A 15 -16.16 -11.01 21.32
CA GLY A 15 -15.44 -11.94 20.48
C GLY A 15 -16.19 -12.31 19.19
N ALA A 16 -17.48 -12.58 19.30
CA ALA A 16 -18.33 -12.86 18.15
C ALA A 16 -18.45 -11.66 17.21
N ALA A 17 -18.62 -10.45 17.73
CA ALA A 17 -18.66 -9.21 16.95
C ALA A 17 -17.33 -8.94 16.24
N PHE A 18 -16.19 -9.23 16.91
CA PHE A 18 -14.87 -9.12 16.30
C PHE A 18 -14.73 -10.11 15.14
N VAL A 19 -15.00 -11.39 15.35
CA VAL A 19 -14.78 -12.44 14.34
C VAL A 19 -15.75 -12.33 13.17
N ALA A 20 -17.04 -12.05 13.44
CA ALA A 20 -18.07 -12.04 12.41
C ALA A 20 -18.27 -10.67 11.73
N GLY A 21 -17.88 -9.59 12.38
CA GLY A 21 -18.09 -8.22 11.89
C GLY A 21 -16.79 -7.50 11.54
N TYR A 22 -15.99 -7.18 12.57
CA TYR A 22 -14.79 -6.35 12.39
C TYR A 22 -13.73 -7.02 11.50
N ARG A 23 -13.39 -8.28 11.78
CA ARG A 23 -12.31 -8.99 11.06
C ARG A 23 -12.57 -9.12 9.56
N PRO A 24 -13.76 -9.58 9.08
CA PRO A 24 -14.05 -9.60 7.64
C PRO A 24 -14.03 -8.22 7.01
N TRP A 25 -14.56 -7.21 7.69
CA TRP A 25 -14.59 -5.84 7.18
C TRP A 25 -13.18 -5.24 7.05
N GLN A 26 -12.35 -5.34 8.08
CA GLN A 26 -11.01 -4.77 8.04
C GLN A 26 -10.09 -5.48 7.03
N GLN A 27 -10.28 -6.78 6.82
CA GLN A 27 -9.48 -7.54 5.87
C GLN A 27 -9.81 -7.23 4.41
N ARG A 28 -10.97 -6.64 4.14
CA ARG A 28 -11.40 -6.30 2.78
C ARG A 28 -11.70 -4.82 2.57
N TRP A 29 -11.16 -3.97 3.44
CA TRP A 29 -11.42 -2.54 3.39
C TRP A 29 -11.11 -1.95 2.01
N GLY A 30 -12.14 -1.32 1.40
CA GLY A 30 -12.05 -0.69 0.09
C GLY A 30 -11.98 -1.66 -1.11
N ALA A 31 -11.79 -2.95 -0.90
CA ALA A 31 -11.76 -3.93 -1.98
C ALA A 31 -13.17 -4.42 -2.38
N THR A 32 -13.35 -4.67 -3.65
CA THR A 32 -14.54 -5.32 -4.22
C THR A 32 -14.51 -6.83 -4.01
N ASP A 33 -15.67 -7.50 -4.15
CA ASP A 33 -15.74 -8.96 -4.09
C ASP A 33 -14.88 -9.62 -5.17
N ALA A 34 -14.83 -9.04 -6.36
CA ALA A 34 -14.00 -9.51 -7.47
C ALA A 34 -12.51 -9.42 -7.14
N GLU A 35 -12.04 -8.31 -6.55
CA GLU A 35 -10.64 -8.14 -6.14
C GLU A 35 -10.24 -9.11 -5.02
N VAL A 36 -11.15 -9.38 -4.09
CA VAL A 36 -10.92 -10.36 -3.01
C VAL A 36 -10.83 -11.78 -3.57
N ALA A 37 -11.66 -12.12 -4.55
CA ALA A 37 -11.71 -13.45 -5.17
C ALA A 37 -10.64 -13.68 -6.25
N ALA A 38 -10.07 -12.60 -6.80
CA ALA A 38 -9.05 -12.70 -7.85
C ALA A 38 -7.79 -13.41 -7.35
N THR A 39 -7.16 -14.20 -8.21
CA THR A 39 -5.81 -14.74 -7.97
C THR A 39 -4.78 -13.65 -8.25
N LEU A 40 -3.90 -13.37 -7.29
CA LEU A 40 -2.80 -12.42 -7.43
C LEU A 40 -1.45 -13.15 -7.39
N PRO A 41 -0.39 -12.55 -7.98
CA PRO A 41 0.97 -13.06 -7.85
C PRO A 41 1.34 -13.32 -6.38
N GLY A 42 1.90 -14.50 -6.09
CA GLY A 42 2.31 -14.91 -4.75
C GLY A 42 1.25 -15.63 -3.92
N ASP A 43 0.01 -15.75 -4.41
CA ASP A 43 -1.03 -16.53 -3.71
C ASP A 43 -0.64 -18.01 -3.60
N GLU A 44 0.13 -18.52 -4.55
CA GLU A 44 0.66 -19.88 -4.59
C GLU A 44 1.84 -20.13 -3.64
N LEU A 45 2.58 -19.07 -3.25
CA LEU A 45 3.77 -19.20 -2.38
C LEU A 45 3.41 -19.52 -0.93
N LEU A 46 2.24 -19.12 -0.48
CA LEU A 46 1.82 -19.31 0.90
C LEU A 46 0.43 -19.95 0.96
N HIS A 47 0.39 -21.28 1.01
CA HIS A 47 -0.86 -22.02 1.11
C HIS A 47 -1.52 -21.86 2.50
N ARG A 48 -2.86 -21.68 2.52
CA ARG A 48 -3.70 -21.59 3.72
C ARG A 48 -3.18 -20.59 4.76
N PRO A 49 -3.07 -19.29 4.39
CA PRO A 49 -2.72 -18.25 5.35
C PRO A 49 -3.84 -18.09 6.37
N GLU A 50 -3.49 -17.81 7.62
CA GLU A 50 -4.48 -17.48 8.66
C GLU A 50 -4.89 -16.00 8.61
N PHE A 51 -3.99 -15.12 8.17
CA PHE A 51 -4.25 -13.71 7.92
C PHE A 51 -4.01 -13.39 6.45
N HIS A 52 -5.05 -12.86 5.76
CA HIS A 52 -4.98 -12.65 4.31
C HIS A 52 -5.83 -11.46 3.82
N PRO A 53 -5.58 -10.25 4.35
CA PRO A 53 -6.30 -9.08 3.90
C PRO A 53 -6.02 -8.76 2.42
N THR A 54 -7.09 -8.37 1.72
CA THR A 54 -7.06 -7.72 0.42
C THR A 54 -7.71 -6.37 0.56
N ARG A 55 -6.94 -5.29 0.47
CA ARG A 55 -7.41 -3.92 0.63
C ARG A 55 -7.13 -3.13 -0.63
N ALA A 56 -7.98 -2.15 -0.92
CA ALA A 56 -7.81 -1.39 -2.15
C ALA A 56 -8.26 0.06 -1.99
N ILE A 57 -7.71 0.92 -2.87
CA ILE A 57 -8.05 2.33 -2.93
C ILE A 57 -7.99 2.82 -4.39
N SER A 58 -8.90 3.73 -4.77
CA SER A 58 -8.83 4.43 -6.04
C SER A 58 -8.03 5.73 -5.88
N ILE A 59 -7.15 6.00 -6.83
CA ILE A 59 -6.20 7.11 -6.87
C ILE A 59 -6.43 7.88 -8.16
N ALA A 60 -6.65 9.20 -8.08
CA ALA A 60 -6.83 10.05 -9.25
C ALA A 60 -5.46 10.46 -9.84
N ALA A 61 -4.65 9.47 -10.14
CA ALA A 61 -3.36 9.63 -10.81
C ALA A 61 -3.07 8.36 -11.63
N PRO A 62 -2.39 8.46 -12.77
CA PRO A 62 -2.04 7.31 -13.59
C PRO A 62 -1.06 6.39 -12.88
N PRO A 63 -0.98 5.09 -13.27
CA PRO A 63 -0.11 4.12 -12.61
C PRO A 63 1.38 4.53 -12.54
N GLU A 64 1.85 5.28 -13.52
CA GLU A 64 3.21 5.81 -13.61
C GLU A 64 3.53 6.83 -12.51
N ASP A 65 2.51 7.50 -11.96
CA ASP A 65 2.64 8.44 -10.85
C ASP A 65 2.41 7.77 -9.48
N VAL A 66 1.82 6.58 -9.44
CA VAL A 66 1.62 5.77 -8.24
C VAL A 66 2.82 4.86 -7.97
N TRP A 67 3.34 4.21 -9.01
CA TRP A 67 4.41 3.22 -8.94
C TRP A 67 5.66 3.69 -8.17
N PRO A 68 6.20 4.89 -8.41
CA PRO A 68 7.40 5.36 -7.73
C PRO A 68 7.28 5.38 -6.21
N TRP A 69 6.08 5.64 -5.68
CA TRP A 69 5.82 5.66 -4.23
C TRP A 69 5.83 4.27 -3.62
N ILE A 70 5.41 3.23 -4.36
CA ILE A 70 5.44 1.84 -3.90
C ILE A 70 6.85 1.29 -3.92
N VAL A 71 7.60 1.57 -5.00
CA VAL A 71 8.99 1.10 -5.19
C VAL A 71 9.91 1.54 -4.05
N GLN A 72 9.73 2.74 -3.53
CA GLN A 72 10.64 3.30 -2.52
C GLN A 72 10.25 3.02 -1.06
N ILE A 73 9.14 2.30 -0.79
CA ILE A 73 8.70 1.96 0.58
C ILE A 73 9.78 1.20 1.34
N GLY A 74 9.82 1.39 2.65
CA GLY A 74 10.64 0.62 3.58
C GLY A 74 11.31 1.44 4.66
N TYR A 75 11.64 0.79 5.78
CA TYR A 75 12.40 1.39 6.85
C TYR A 75 13.80 1.79 6.37
N GLY A 76 14.21 3.03 6.66
CA GLY A 76 15.50 3.55 6.19
C GLY A 76 15.55 3.87 4.68
N ARG A 77 14.45 3.66 3.97
CA ARG A 77 14.18 4.11 2.60
C ARG A 77 13.28 5.34 2.64
N ALA A 78 12.14 5.32 1.94
CA ALA A 78 11.19 6.44 1.96
C ALA A 78 10.18 6.41 3.13
N GLY A 79 10.25 5.46 4.04
CA GLY A 79 9.25 5.20 5.06
C GLY A 79 8.03 4.45 4.51
N PHE A 80 6.93 4.46 5.28
CA PHE A 80 5.69 3.72 4.94
C PHE A 80 4.50 4.63 4.67
N TYR A 81 4.67 5.94 4.76
CA TYR A 81 3.61 6.94 4.57
C TYR A 81 2.42 6.80 5.51
N ALA A 82 2.60 6.10 6.64
CA ALA A 82 1.56 5.79 7.61
C ALA A 82 1.77 6.55 8.94
N TYR A 83 2.28 5.87 9.96
CA TYR A 83 2.52 6.46 11.28
C TYR A 83 4.03 6.47 11.56
N ASP A 84 4.72 7.50 11.11
CA ASP A 84 6.18 7.62 11.16
C ASP A 84 6.78 7.32 12.55
N LEU A 85 6.04 7.63 13.64
CA LEU A 85 6.48 7.31 14.98
C LEU A 85 6.57 5.78 15.22
N LEU A 86 5.66 5.01 14.64
CA LEU A 86 5.52 3.57 14.88
C LEU A 86 6.31 2.74 13.87
N ASP A 87 6.25 3.11 12.60
CA ASP A 87 6.79 2.32 11.49
C ASP A 87 8.16 2.82 11.00
N ASN A 88 8.52 4.06 11.30
CA ASN A 88 9.77 4.67 10.87
C ASN A 88 10.59 5.30 12.03
N LEU A 89 10.28 4.90 13.27
CA LEU A 89 10.93 5.38 14.51
C LEU A 89 10.99 6.92 14.60
N GLY A 90 9.91 7.58 14.19
CA GLY A 90 9.77 9.03 14.23
C GLY A 90 10.46 9.78 13.09
N LYS A 91 11.11 9.09 12.15
CA LYS A 91 11.64 9.72 10.94
C LYS A 91 10.50 9.99 9.97
N PRO A 92 10.33 11.22 9.46
CA PRO A 92 9.29 11.51 8.49
C PRO A 92 9.43 10.65 7.22
N SER A 93 8.32 10.12 6.74
CA SER A 93 8.26 9.49 5.42
C SER A 93 8.50 10.55 4.33
N ALA A 94 9.16 10.14 3.24
CA ALA A 94 9.48 11.04 2.13
C ALA A 94 8.21 11.69 1.54
N ASP A 95 8.35 12.94 1.17
CA ASP A 95 7.35 13.76 0.48
C ASP A 95 7.60 13.91 -1.03
N ARG A 96 8.69 13.29 -1.52
CA ARG A 96 9.10 13.30 -2.94
C ARG A 96 9.54 11.92 -3.39
N VAL A 97 9.54 11.72 -4.69
CA VAL A 97 10.18 10.57 -5.32
C VAL A 97 11.69 10.71 -5.18
N ILE A 98 12.34 9.65 -4.69
CA ILE A 98 13.80 9.57 -4.48
C ILE A 98 14.38 8.76 -5.63
N PRO A 99 15.13 9.40 -6.57
CA PRO A 99 15.64 8.73 -7.78
C PRO A 99 16.47 7.49 -7.47
N GLU A 100 17.29 7.54 -6.42
CA GLU A 100 18.20 6.47 -6.00
C GLU A 100 17.48 5.21 -5.53
N LEU A 101 16.17 5.31 -5.20
CA LEU A 101 15.35 4.21 -4.75
C LEU A 101 14.46 3.61 -5.85
N GLN A 102 14.52 4.16 -7.08
CA GLN A 102 13.63 3.72 -8.16
C GLN A 102 14.11 2.47 -8.91
N GLU A 103 15.39 2.13 -8.82
CA GLU A 103 15.97 0.94 -9.44
C GLU A 103 15.85 -0.29 -8.53
N LEU A 104 14.61 -0.68 -8.19
CA LEU A 104 14.35 -1.87 -7.37
C LEU A 104 14.43 -3.14 -8.23
N LYS A 105 15.13 -4.17 -7.72
CA LYS A 105 15.40 -5.43 -8.42
C LYS A 105 14.92 -6.64 -7.62
N ILE A 106 14.69 -7.74 -8.32
CA ILE A 106 14.44 -9.03 -7.67
C ILE A 106 15.65 -9.38 -6.78
N GLY A 107 15.36 -9.77 -5.55
CA GLY A 107 16.35 -10.05 -4.52
C GLY A 107 16.62 -8.90 -3.56
N ASP A 108 16.23 -7.67 -3.90
CA ASP A 108 16.41 -6.52 -3.01
C ASP A 108 15.60 -6.64 -1.72
N TRP A 109 16.16 -6.09 -0.66
CA TRP A 109 15.50 -6.03 0.63
C TRP A 109 14.55 -4.83 0.75
N ILE A 110 13.37 -5.11 1.29
CA ILE A 110 12.43 -4.11 1.78
C ILE A 110 12.40 -4.21 3.31
N PRO A 111 13.20 -3.40 4.00
CA PRO A 111 13.29 -3.46 5.45
C PRO A 111 11.98 -3.00 6.12
N MET A 112 11.52 -3.76 7.12
CA MET A 112 10.37 -3.38 7.96
C MET A 112 10.82 -2.83 9.32
N SER A 113 12.13 -2.90 9.62
CA SER A 113 12.73 -2.45 10.88
C SER A 113 14.23 -2.15 10.71
N PRO A 114 14.90 -1.58 11.72
CA PRO A 114 16.35 -1.29 11.66
C PRO A 114 17.23 -2.51 11.43
N THR A 115 16.80 -3.68 11.92
CA THR A 115 17.54 -4.93 11.70
C THR A 115 16.99 -5.62 10.45
N VAL A 116 17.84 -5.88 9.48
CA VAL A 116 17.47 -6.52 8.21
C VAL A 116 17.87 -7.99 8.25
N ASN A 117 16.87 -8.86 8.23
CA ASN A 117 17.02 -10.31 8.11
C ASN A 117 15.73 -10.91 7.53
N ASP A 118 15.72 -12.23 7.30
CA ASP A 118 14.56 -12.92 6.69
C ASP A 118 13.25 -12.81 7.49
N MET A 119 13.28 -12.44 8.77
CA MET A 119 12.08 -12.24 9.60
C MET A 119 11.60 -10.79 9.65
N THR A 120 12.50 -9.84 9.48
CA THR A 120 12.27 -8.40 9.69
C THR A 120 12.33 -7.57 8.40
N ALA A 121 12.49 -8.23 7.27
CA ALA A 121 12.47 -7.60 5.96
C ALA A 121 11.84 -8.54 4.94
N PHE A 122 11.17 -7.96 3.94
CA PHE A 122 10.76 -8.71 2.76
C PHE A 122 11.88 -8.70 1.72
N ARG A 123 11.85 -9.68 0.81
CA ARG A 123 12.59 -9.64 -0.45
C ARG A 123 11.63 -9.41 -1.60
N VAL A 124 12.04 -8.61 -2.56
CA VAL A 124 11.37 -8.54 -3.86
C VAL A 124 11.61 -9.88 -4.57
N VAL A 125 10.56 -10.63 -4.82
CA VAL A 125 10.68 -11.95 -5.48
C VAL A 125 10.20 -11.95 -6.92
N ALA A 126 9.32 -11.02 -7.27
CA ALA A 126 8.87 -10.81 -8.63
C ALA A 126 8.29 -9.41 -8.78
N LEU A 127 8.35 -8.83 -9.96
CA LEU A 127 7.70 -7.58 -10.29
C LEU A 127 7.49 -7.44 -11.81
N GLU A 128 6.44 -6.73 -12.17
CA GLU A 128 6.21 -6.18 -13.50
C GLU A 128 6.04 -4.66 -13.32
N PRO A 129 6.97 -3.85 -13.81
CA PRO A 129 6.95 -2.41 -13.56
C PRO A 129 5.60 -1.77 -13.92
N VAL A 130 5.15 -0.85 -13.04
CA VAL A 130 3.90 -0.10 -13.19
C VAL A 130 2.62 -0.96 -13.11
N GLN A 131 2.75 -2.28 -13.00
CA GLN A 131 1.61 -3.20 -12.93
C GLN A 131 1.49 -3.88 -11.56
N TRP A 132 2.55 -4.56 -11.13
CA TRP A 132 2.53 -5.25 -9.83
C TRP A 132 3.92 -5.53 -9.30
N MET A 133 3.99 -5.75 -7.99
CA MET A 133 5.20 -6.14 -7.28
C MET A 133 4.86 -7.10 -6.15
N LEU A 134 5.67 -8.13 -6.00
CA LEU A 134 5.54 -9.16 -4.99
C LEU A 134 6.73 -9.16 -4.05
N TRP A 135 6.45 -9.01 -2.78
CA TRP A 135 7.41 -9.19 -1.70
C TRP A 135 7.14 -10.49 -0.96
N SER A 136 8.20 -11.16 -0.52
CA SER A 136 8.07 -12.40 0.25
C SER A 136 9.10 -12.48 1.37
N LYS A 137 8.70 -13.13 2.45
CA LYS A 137 9.56 -13.61 3.53
C LYS A 137 9.00 -14.97 4.02
N PRO A 138 9.71 -15.72 4.90
CA PRO A 138 9.36 -17.12 5.17
C PRO A 138 7.93 -17.38 5.63
N ASP A 139 7.30 -16.44 6.33
CA ASP A 139 5.96 -16.58 6.88
C ASP A 139 4.89 -15.74 6.18
N SER A 140 5.27 -14.89 5.21
CA SER A 140 4.31 -13.99 4.58
C SER A 140 4.71 -13.54 3.16
N THR A 141 3.68 -13.18 2.39
CA THR A 141 3.81 -12.50 1.09
C THR A 141 3.03 -11.20 1.12
N TRP A 142 3.46 -10.21 0.33
CA TRP A 142 2.78 -8.95 0.13
C TRP A 142 2.80 -8.56 -1.33
N CYS A 143 1.63 -8.55 -1.96
CA CYS A 143 1.43 -8.17 -3.34
C CYS A 143 0.83 -6.77 -3.44
N TRP A 144 1.44 -5.94 -4.28
CA TRP A 144 0.95 -4.64 -4.72
C TRP A 144 0.54 -4.75 -6.19
N ARG A 145 -0.71 -4.45 -6.51
CA ARG A 145 -1.21 -4.48 -7.89
C ARG A 145 -1.81 -3.14 -8.26
N LEU A 146 -1.45 -2.63 -9.43
CA LEU A 146 -1.98 -1.41 -10.02
C LEU A 146 -2.78 -1.79 -11.27
N GLU A 147 -3.97 -1.21 -11.40
CA GLU A 147 -4.80 -1.31 -12.59
C GLU A 147 -5.19 0.09 -13.02
N ALA A 148 -4.93 0.44 -14.27
CA ALA A 148 -5.41 1.69 -14.84
C ALA A 148 -6.94 1.68 -14.88
N THR A 149 -7.57 2.80 -14.52
CA THR A 149 -9.02 2.99 -14.62
C THR A 149 -9.39 3.80 -15.86
N GLU A 150 -10.63 3.64 -16.35
CA GLU A 150 -11.10 4.31 -17.57
C GLU A 150 -11.06 5.84 -17.48
N ASP A 151 -11.12 6.40 -16.28
CA ASP A 151 -11.03 7.84 -16.00
C ASP A 151 -9.57 8.35 -15.91
N GLY A 152 -8.59 7.50 -16.26
CA GLY A 152 -7.17 7.84 -16.22
C GLY A 152 -6.53 7.77 -14.84
N GLY A 153 -7.23 7.23 -13.86
CA GLY A 153 -6.73 6.97 -12.51
C GLY A 153 -6.10 5.59 -12.36
N THR A 154 -5.86 5.20 -11.12
CA THR A 154 -5.30 3.91 -10.73
C THR A 154 -6.13 3.25 -9.64
N ARG A 155 -6.41 1.97 -9.81
CA ARG A 155 -6.88 1.10 -8.75
C ARG A 155 -5.68 0.40 -8.13
N LEU A 156 -5.37 0.74 -6.87
CA LEU A 156 -4.28 0.13 -6.11
C LEU A 156 -4.85 -0.94 -5.17
N VAL A 157 -4.41 -2.18 -5.36
CA VAL A 157 -4.78 -3.34 -4.53
C VAL A 157 -3.53 -3.80 -3.76
N SER A 158 -3.68 -3.95 -2.44
CA SER A 158 -2.67 -4.48 -1.52
C SER A 158 -3.18 -5.77 -0.92
N ARG A 159 -2.49 -6.89 -1.15
CA ARG A 159 -2.81 -8.19 -0.55
C ARG A 159 -1.64 -8.70 0.26
N ILE A 160 -1.88 -8.90 1.55
CA ILE A 160 -0.95 -9.58 2.45
C ILE A 160 -1.46 -11.00 2.70
N ARG A 161 -0.56 -11.97 2.78
CA ARG A 161 -0.84 -13.34 3.23
C ARG A 161 0.18 -13.70 4.28
N MET A 162 -0.25 -14.24 5.40
CA MET A 162 0.65 -14.53 6.53
C MET A 162 0.21 -15.78 7.29
N LYS A 163 1.18 -16.55 7.77
CA LYS A 163 1.00 -17.64 8.72
C LYS A 163 1.43 -17.22 10.11
N TYR A 164 0.66 -17.60 11.11
CA TYR A 164 1.01 -17.34 12.50
C TYR A 164 1.93 -18.40 13.08
N ALA A 165 2.91 -17.95 13.85
CA ALA A 165 3.78 -18.84 14.61
C ALA A 165 3.10 -19.27 15.92
N TRP A 166 2.10 -20.14 15.84
CA TRP A 166 1.23 -20.55 16.97
C TRP A 166 1.97 -21.07 18.20
N ARG A 167 3.21 -21.57 18.04
CA ARG A 167 4.04 -22.06 19.14
C ARG A 167 4.91 -20.99 19.77
N SER A 168 4.91 -19.78 19.22
CA SER A 168 5.66 -18.65 19.77
C SER A 168 4.97 -18.10 21.02
N PRO A 169 5.71 -17.81 22.11
CA PRO A 169 5.15 -17.11 23.27
C PRO A 169 4.64 -15.69 22.91
N MET A 170 5.09 -15.15 21.77
CA MET A 170 4.65 -13.84 21.27
C MET A 170 3.36 -13.89 20.46
N ILE A 171 2.70 -15.06 20.32
CA ILE A 171 1.50 -15.19 19.49
C ILE A 171 0.38 -14.19 19.86
N PRO A 172 0.08 -13.87 21.13
CA PRO A 172 -0.95 -12.87 21.46
C PRO A 172 -0.61 -11.47 20.91
N VAL A 173 0.67 -11.10 20.96
CA VAL A 173 1.17 -9.82 20.42
C VAL A 173 1.05 -9.81 18.89
N SER A 174 1.47 -10.89 18.24
CA SER A 174 1.40 -11.03 16.78
C SER A 174 -0.05 -10.97 16.30
N LEU A 175 -0.99 -11.64 16.97
CA LEU A 175 -2.41 -11.59 16.65
C LEU A 175 -2.96 -10.16 16.77
N PHE A 176 -2.65 -9.46 17.88
CA PHE A 176 -3.08 -8.08 18.06
C PHE A 176 -2.51 -7.16 16.96
N LEU A 177 -1.22 -7.26 16.68
CA LEU A 177 -0.56 -6.44 15.67
C LEU A 177 -1.15 -6.68 14.27
N MET A 178 -1.39 -7.94 13.89
CA MET A 178 -1.91 -8.28 12.55
C MET A 178 -3.43 -8.06 12.45
N GLU A 179 -4.21 -8.49 13.41
CA GLU A 179 -5.67 -8.40 13.32
C GLU A 179 -6.21 -6.99 13.63
N VAL A 180 -5.43 -6.13 14.27
CA VAL A 180 -5.84 -4.76 14.61
C VAL A 180 -4.85 -3.74 14.06
N GLY A 181 -3.59 -3.80 14.46
CA GLY A 181 -2.57 -2.80 14.14
C GLY A 181 -2.32 -2.65 12.64
N ASP A 182 -2.16 -3.77 11.94
CA ASP A 182 -1.93 -3.81 10.50
C ASP A 182 -3.03 -3.07 9.70
N PHE A 183 -4.29 -3.17 10.13
CA PHE A 183 -5.38 -2.46 9.45
C PHE A 183 -5.18 -0.95 9.45
N PHE A 184 -4.88 -0.36 10.60
CA PHE A 184 -4.68 1.08 10.71
C PHE A 184 -3.43 1.54 9.96
N MET A 185 -2.36 0.75 10.03
CA MET A 185 -1.09 1.01 9.35
C MET A 185 -1.28 0.98 7.82
N ASN A 186 -1.74 -0.14 7.27
CA ASN A 186 -1.89 -0.33 5.84
C ASN A 186 -2.95 0.61 5.23
N ARG A 187 -4.09 0.85 5.94
CA ARG A 187 -5.07 1.83 5.48
C ARG A 187 -4.46 3.23 5.34
N ARG A 188 -3.66 3.66 6.33
CA ARG A 188 -3.02 4.97 6.30
C ARG A 188 -1.91 5.03 5.26
N GLU A 189 -1.19 3.96 5.05
CA GLU A 189 -0.19 3.79 4.00
C GLU A 189 -0.82 3.97 2.61
N LEU A 190 -1.89 3.23 2.30
CA LEU A 190 -2.64 3.39 1.06
C LEU A 190 -3.12 4.83 0.85
N GLN A 191 -3.64 5.48 1.89
CA GLN A 191 -4.03 6.89 1.83
C GLN A 191 -2.81 7.81 1.67
N GLY A 192 -1.67 7.45 2.25
CA GLY A 192 -0.40 8.17 2.13
C GLY A 192 0.15 8.13 0.70
N ILE A 193 0.12 6.95 0.08
CA ILE A 193 0.46 6.76 -1.34
C ILE A 193 -0.48 7.59 -2.23
N LYS A 194 -1.81 7.47 -2.00
CA LYS A 194 -2.81 8.22 -2.76
C LYS A 194 -2.51 9.72 -2.78
N ARG A 195 -2.36 10.34 -1.62
CA ARG A 195 -2.12 11.79 -1.54
C ARG A 195 -0.86 12.22 -2.29
N ARG A 196 0.21 11.43 -2.20
CA ARG A 196 1.50 11.73 -2.85
C ARG A 196 1.45 11.55 -4.36
N ALA A 197 0.82 10.48 -4.83
CA ALA A 197 0.64 10.23 -6.25
C ALA A 197 -0.25 11.29 -6.92
N GLU A 198 -1.35 11.67 -6.28
CA GLU A 198 -2.24 12.72 -6.76
C GLU A 198 -1.56 14.09 -6.80
N ALA A 199 -0.71 14.41 -5.80
CA ALA A 199 0.09 15.62 -5.81
C ALA A 199 1.11 15.62 -6.96
N LEU A 200 1.83 14.50 -7.15
CA LEU A 200 2.79 14.34 -8.25
C LEU A 200 2.13 14.51 -9.63
N ALA A 201 0.96 13.92 -9.84
CA ALA A 201 0.20 14.05 -11.07
C ALA A 201 -0.24 15.50 -11.31
N ALA A 202 -0.70 16.20 -10.27
CA ALA A 202 -1.09 17.61 -10.36
C ALA A 202 0.11 18.53 -10.71
N ASP A 203 1.27 18.30 -10.10
CA ASP A 203 2.49 19.04 -10.37
C ASP A 203 2.96 18.85 -11.82
N ARG A 204 2.90 17.60 -12.34
CA ARG A 204 3.24 17.29 -13.74
C ARG A 204 2.27 17.95 -14.72
N ALA A 205 0.97 17.92 -14.44
CA ALA A 205 -0.03 18.57 -15.27
C ALA A 205 0.18 20.09 -15.34
N SER A 206 0.50 20.71 -14.18
CA SER A 206 0.79 22.14 -14.09
C SER A 206 2.05 22.52 -14.87
N ALA A 207 3.11 21.71 -14.76
CA ALA A 207 4.35 21.93 -15.52
C ALA A 207 4.13 21.78 -17.03
N ALA A 208 3.34 20.80 -17.47
CA ALA A 208 3.00 20.61 -18.87
C ALA A 208 2.21 21.81 -19.45
N THR A 209 1.27 22.34 -18.68
CA THR A 209 0.49 23.53 -19.10
C THR A 209 1.37 24.79 -19.21
N ALA A 210 2.33 24.96 -18.30
CA ALA A 210 3.26 26.10 -18.33
C ALA A 210 4.24 26.07 -19.52
N GLN A 211 4.47 24.90 -20.12
CA GLN A 211 5.38 24.72 -21.27
C GLN A 211 4.71 24.88 -22.63
N VAL A 212 3.38 25.04 -22.71
CA VAL A 212 2.69 25.32 -23.97
C VAL A 212 2.92 26.79 -24.34
N PRO A 213 3.67 27.10 -25.43
CA PRO A 213 3.85 28.48 -25.86
C PRO A 213 2.49 29.09 -26.22
N GLY A 214 2.21 30.24 -25.64
CA GLY A 214 1.03 31.01 -26.04
C GLY A 214 1.03 31.27 -27.56
N PRO A 215 -0.17 31.49 -28.17
CA PRO A 215 -0.25 31.79 -29.60
C PRO A 215 0.69 32.96 -29.93
N THR A 216 1.63 32.72 -30.82
CA THR A 216 2.52 33.77 -31.34
C THR A 216 1.65 34.82 -32.02
N ALA A 217 1.41 35.94 -31.33
CA ALA A 217 0.90 37.14 -31.93
C ALA A 217 2.04 37.73 -32.78
N ASP A 218 2.12 37.34 -34.05
CA ASP A 218 2.79 38.14 -35.05
C ASP A 218 2.49 37.63 -36.48
N ALA A 219 1.61 38.33 -37.11
CA ALA A 219 1.74 38.57 -38.54
C ALA A 219 1.59 40.08 -38.75
N PRO A 220 2.70 40.83 -39.08
CA PRO A 220 2.52 42.21 -39.48
C PRO A 220 1.78 42.25 -40.81
N ALA A 221 0.65 42.97 -40.83
CA ALA A 221 -0.03 43.33 -42.04
C ALA A 221 0.94 44.12 -42.92
N SER A 222 1.45 43.49 -43.98
CA SER A 222 2.16 44.19 -45.06
C SER A 222 1.21 45.14 -45.76
N ALA A 223 1.35 46.42 -45.49
CA ALA A 223 0.79 47.48 -46.27
C ALA A 223 1.44 47.49 -47.64
N ALA A 224 0.70 47.10 -48.66
CA ALA A 224 1.04 47.43 -50.03
C ALA A 224 0.34 48.74 -50.38
N ALA A 225 1.12 49.81 -50.45
CA ALA A 225 0.78 51.08 -51.10
C ALA A 225 1.35 51.10 -52.49
N ALA A 226 0.59 51.67 -53.42
CA ALA A 226 0.82 52.18 -54.75
C ALA A 226 0.17 51.37 -55.88
#